data_27b2979e0bcf08f5534ab84f47d41bf4
#
_entry.id   27b2979e0bcf08f5534ab84f47d41bf4
#
_cell.length_a   1.000
_cell.length_b   1.000
_cell.length_c   1.000
_cell.angle_alpha   90.00
_cell.angle_beta   90.00
_cell.angle_gamma   90.00
#
_symmetry.space_group_name_H-M   'P 1'
#
loop_
_entity.id
_entity.type
_entity.pdbx_description
1 polymer ?
#
loop_
_entity_poly.entity_id
_entity_poly.type
_entity_poly.pdbx_seq_one_letter_code
_entity_poly.pdbx_strand_id
1 'polypeptide(L)'
;MKRLFLFVVTACLYLSVSAQNLVPITWTAFGLTFDAPKGILVEEDTEDTFLLNNARFYISLQSLDSEDMTKDDLPKLVKGLADDDEVQQQTEVKTFDLEQFHGVWLKGIAEVDPCYYACLMTKDAGSVYYISIIYNRVEDKVVERILKSFKMEE
;
A
#
# COMPACT_ATOMS: atom_id res chain seq x y z
N MET A 1 -37.07 17.24 -21.28
CA MET A 1 -37.00 15.91 -20.69
C MET A 1 -35.87 15.05 -21.30
N LYS A 2 -35.67 15.02 -22.59
CA LYS A 2 -34.58 14.23 -23.22
C LYS A 2 -33.16 14.69 -22.85
N ARG A 3 -32.97 15.97 -22.53
CA ARG A 3 -31.67 16.52 -22.13
C ARG A 3 -31.26 16.14 -20.70
N LEU A 4 -32.21 15.90 -19.81
CA LEU A 4 -31.94 15.49 -18.42
C LEU A 4 -31.50 14.04 -18.35
N PHE A 5 -32.05 13.20 -19.24
CA PHE A 5 -31.69 11.76 -19.29
C PHE A 5 -30.24 11.54 -19.76
N LEU A 6 -29.76 12.38 -20.68
CA LEU A 6 -28.41 12.31 -21.21
C LEU A 6 -27.37 12.67 -20.13
N PHE A 7 -27.72 13.61 -19.23
CA PHE A 7 -26.82 14.06 -18.16
C PHE A 7 -26.62 12.99 -17.08
N VAL A 8 -27.69 12.24 -16.76
CA VAL A 8 -27.64 11.17 -15.75
C VAL A 8 -26.80 9.97 -16.26
N VAL A 9 -26.93 9.62 -17.53
CA VAL A 9 -26.15 8.52 -18.14
C VAL A 9 -24.68 8.89 -18.23
N THR A 10 -24.35 10.15 -18.51
CA THR A 10 -22.96 10.60 -18.58
C THR A 10 -22.32 10.61 -17.18
N ALA A 11 -23.06 11.01 -16.14
CA ALA A 11 -22.57 10.98 -14.75
C ALA A 11 -22.30 9.56 -14.25
N CYS A 12 -23.13 8.59 -14.62
CA CYS A 12 -22.95 7.18 -14.27
C CYS A 12 -21.69 6.57 -14.96
N LEU A 13 -21.41 7.01 -16.19
CA LEU A 13 -20.20 6.57 -16.92
C LEU A 13 -18.90 7.10 -16.28
N TYR A 14 -18.93 8.35 -15.77
CA TYR A 14 -17.78 8.91 -15.07
C TYR A 14 -17.48 8.20 -13.73
N LEU A 15 -18.50 7.76 -13.01
CA LEU A 15 -18.36 7.02 -11.75
C LEU A 15 -17.76 5.62 -11.96
N SER A 16 -18.04 4.99 -13.10
CA SER A 16 -17.50 3.64 -13.39
C SER A 16 -16.05 3.64 -13.87
N VAL A 17 -15.55 4.77 -14.41
CA VAL A 17 -14.16 4.90 -14.88
C VAL A 17 -13.18 5.18 -13.73
N SER A 18 -13.66 5.70 -12.57
CA SER A 18 -12.81 6.01 -11.43
C SER A 18 -12.50 4.82 -10.52
N ALA A 19 -13.18 3.68 -10.69
CA ALA A 19 -12.93 2.47 -9.89
C ALA A 19 -11.66 1.76 -10.36
N GLN A 20 -10.62 1.75 -9.51
CA GLN A 20 -9.40 0.98 -9.78
C GLN A 20 -9.69 -0.51 -9.64
N ASN A 21 -9.35 -1.27 -10.68
CA ASN A 21 -9.39 -2.73 -10.64
C ASN A 21 -8.13 -3.22 -9.91
N LEU A 22 -8.34 -3.84 -8.77
CA LEU A 22 -7.28 -4.47 -7.99
C LEU A 22 -7.33 -5.98 -8.20
N VAL A 23 -6.18 -6.60 -8.36
CA VAL A 23 -6.03 -8.05 -8.54
C VAL A 23 -4.97 -8.58 -7.59
N PRO A 24 -5.11 -9.82 -7.09
CA PRO A 24 -4.09 -10.41 -6.23
C PRO A 24 -2.75 -10.55 -6.95
N ILE A 25 -1.68 -10.20 -6.24
CA ILE A 25 -0.30 -10.40 -6.67
C ILE A 25 0.49 -10.91 -5.48
N THR A 26 1.50 -11.74 -5.74
CA THR A 26 2.29 -12.38 -4.69
C THR A 26 3.76 -12.04 -4.83
N TRP A 27 4.37 -11.62 -3.71
CA TRP A 27 5.82 -11.59 -3.57
C TRP A 27 6.30 -13.02 -3.34
N THR A 28 6.87 -13.62 -4.35
CA THR A 28 7.11 -15.07 -4.40
C THR A 28 8.10 -15.55 -3.34
N ALA A 29 9.10 -14.72 -2.99
CA ALA A 29 10.10 -15.08 -1.99
C ALA A 29 9.51 -15.37 -0.61
N PHE A 30 8.37 -14.75 -0.25
CA PHE A 30 7.78 -14.86 1.09
C PHE A 30 6.35 -15.41 1.08
N GLY A 31 5.75 -15.60 -0.07
CA GLY A 31 4.33 -15.93 -0.15
C GLY A 31 3.41 -14.83 0.37
N LEU A 32 3.84 -13.58 0.29
CA LEU A 32 3.08 -12.43 0.73
C LEU A 32 2.22 -11.93 -0.42
N THR A 33 0.91 -11.98 -0.25
CA THR A 33 -0.06 -11.61 -1.29
C THR A 33 -0.82 -10.35 -0.90
N PHE A 34 -1.10 -9.51 -1.87
CA PHE A 34 -1.94 -8.32 -1.70
C PHE A 34 -2.61 -7.97 -3.01
N ASP A 35 -3.63 -7.12 -2.96
CA ASP A 35 -4.31 -6.63 -4.15
C ASP A 35 -3.56 -5.42 -4.72
N ALA A 36 -3.14 -5.53 -5.97
CA ALA A 36 -2.43 -4.48 -6.70
C ALA A 36 -3.23 -4.05 -7.93
N PRO A 37 -2.97 -2.85 -8.48
CA PRO A 37 -3.63 -2.42 -9.71
C PRO A 37 -3.41 -3.42 -10.84
N LYS A 38 -4.49 -3.77 -11.53
CA LYS A 38 -4.43 -4.69 -12.67
C LYS A 38 -3.47 -4.17 -13.74
N GLY A 39 -2.57 -5.04 -14.19
CA GLY A 39 -1.59 -4.70 -15.23
C GLY A 39 -0.37 -3.96 -14.73
N ILE A 40 -0.20 -3.76 -13.41
CA ILE A 40 1.03 -3.19 -12.87
C ILE A 40 2.23 -4.06 -13.24
N LEU A 41 3.36 -3.43 -13.53
CA LEU A 41 4.58 -4.14 -13.90
C LEU A 41 5.39 -4.52 -12.66
N VAL A 42 5.80 -5.79 -12.59
CA VAL A 42 6.77 -6.26 -11.59
C VAL A 42 8.17 -5.99 -12.15
N GLU A 43 8.89 -5.07 -11.52
CA GLU A 43 10.27 -4.75 -11.90
C GLU A 43 11.29 -5.61 -11.16
N GLU A 44 11.01 -5.96 -9.91
CA GLU A 44 11.88 -6.76 -9.08
C GLU A 44 11.05 -7.70 -8.19
N ASP A 45 11.44 -8.96 -8.15
CA ASP A 45 10.86 -10.00 -7.27
C ASP A 45 12.01 -10.85 -6.74
N THR A 46 12.65 -10.37 -5.67
CA THR A 46 13.80 -11.00 -5.03
C THR A 46 13.52 -11.22 -3.54
N GLU A 47 14.44 -11.85 -2.84
CA GLU A 47 14.37 -11.98 -1.38
C GLU A 47 14.52 -10.64 -0.65
N ASP A 48 15.11 -9.65 -1.29
CA ASP A 48 15.36 -8.34 -0.68
C ASP A 48 14.25 -7.34 -0.97
N THR A 49 13.71 -7.34 -2.20
CA THR A 49 12.78 -6.32 -2.65
C THR A 49 11.72 -6.88 -3.60
N PHE A 50 10.51 -6.40 -3.43
CA PHE A 50 9.42 -6.57 -4.39
C PHE A 50 8.99 -5.20 -4.89
N LEU A 51 9.26 -4.92 -6.16
CA LEU A 51 9.08 -3.60 -6.74
C LEU A 51 8.11 -3.64 -7.91
N LEU A 52 7.07 -2.82 -7.82
CA LEU A 52 6.00 -2.73 -8.81
C LEU A 52 5.81 -1.29 -9.25
N ASN A 53 5.52 -1.06 -10.52
CA ASN A 53 5.13 0.27 -10.96
C ASN A 53 4.19 0.29 -12.16
N ASN A 54 3.53 1.41 -12.31
CA ASN A 54 2.83 1.84 -13.51
C ASN A 54 2.79 3.38 -13.54
N ALA A 55 1.99 3.96 -14.42
CA ALA A 55 1.90 5.42 -14.54
C ALA A 55 1.36 6.14 -13.29
N ARG A 56 0.67 5.43 -12.38
CA ARG A 56 0.01 6.01 -11.20
C ARG A 56 0.54 5.52 -9.87
N PHE A 57 1.26 4.39 -9.84
CA PHE A 57 1.73 3.75 -8.62
C PHE A 57 3.19 3.37 -8.71
N TYR A 58 3.87 3.59 -7.61
CA TYR A 58 5.17 2.99 -7.31
C TYR A 58 5.04 2.28 -5.97
N ILE A 59 5.11 0.96 -5.98
CA ILE A 59 4.93 0.13 -4.79
C ILE A 59 6.22 -0.62 -4.52
N SER A 60 6.78 -0.44 -3.34
CA SER A 60 8.00 -1.12 -2.91
C SER A 60 7.75 -1.85 -1.59
N LEU A 61 8.12 -3.11 -1.54
CA LEU A 61 8.10 -3.94 -0.35
C LEU A 61 9.52 -4.40 -0.03
N GLN A 62 9.87 -4.39 1.26
CA GLN A 62 11.13 -4.93 1.76
C GLN A 62 10.85 -5.78 2.99
N SER A 63 11.61 -6.86 3.17
CA SER A 63 11.64 -7.63 4.40
C SER A 63 12.68 -7.02 5.34
N LEU A 64 12.30 -6.84 6.60
CA LEU A 64 13.18 -6.28 7.63
C LEU A 64 13.54 -7.33 8.66
N ASP A 65 14.71 -7.17 9.27
CA ASP A 65 15.09 -7.99 10.42
C ASP A 65 14.14 -7.68 11.59
N SER A 66 13.50 -8.72 12.11
CA SER A 66 12.50 -8.61 13.18
C SER A 66 13.04 -9.16 14.52
N GLU A 67 14.30 -9.51 14.59
CA GLU A 67 14.91 -10.02 15.83
C GLU A 67 14.70 -9.00 16.96
N ASP A 68 14.17 -9.47 18.10
CA ASP A 68 13.84 -8.66 19.27
C ASP A 68 12.80 -7.54 19.07
N MET A 69 12.11 -7.51 17.92
CA MET A 69 11.08 -6.52 17.64
C MET A 69 9.69 -6.98 18.09
N THR A 70 8.92 -6.04 18.65
CA THR A 70 7.51 -6.26 19.01
C THR A 70 6.61 -5.32 18.20
N LYS A 71 5.29 -5.58 18.23
CA LYS A 71 4.32 -4.69 17.57
C LYS A 71 4.38 -3.25 18.07
N ASP A 72 4.80 -3.04 19.32
CA ASP A 72 4.90 -1.70 19.91
C ASP A 72 6.06 -0.88 19.34
N ASP A 73 7.00 -1.53 18.66
CA ASP A 73 8.12 -0.88 17.97
C ASP A 73 7.74 -0.36 16.58
N LEU A 74 6.62 -0.84 16.02
CA LEU A 74 6.21 -0.52 14.64
C LEU A 74 5.96 0.97 14.39
N PRO A 75 5.31 1.73 15.30
CA PRO A 75 5.12 3.17 15.07
C PRO A 75 6.42 3.94 14.91
N LYS A 76 7.41 3.66 15.75
CA LYS A 76 8.73 4.28 15.67
C LYS A 76 9.48 3.86 14.43
N LEU A 77 9.35 2.59 14.02
CA LEU A 77 9.97 2.05 12.82
C LEU A 77 9.46 2.74 11.57
N VAL A 78 8.14 2.79 11.37
CA VAL A 78 7.56 3.41 10.16
C VAL A 78 7.89 4.90 10.09
N LYS A 79 7.88 5.59 11.24
CA LYS A 79 8.26 7.01 11.32
C LYS A 79 9.71 7.21 10.91
N GLY A 80 10.61 6.38 11.41
CA GLY A 80 12.04 6.43 11.07
C GLY A 80 12.29 6.20 9.59
N LEU A 81 11.61 5.23 8.98
CA LEU A 81 11.73 4.94 7.55
C LEU A 81 11.22 6.11 6.69
N ALA A 82 10.11 6.71 7.07
CA ALA A 82 9.58 7.89 6.37
C ALA A 82 10.52 9.10 6.53
N ASP A 83 11.10 9.31 7.69
CA ASP A 83 12.06 10.40 7.92
C ASP A 83 13.35 10.19 7.11
N ASP A 84 13.85 8.97 7.03
CA ASP A 84 15.04 8.63 6.23
C ASP A 84 14.82 8.91 4.73
N ASP A 85 13.61 8.70 4.25
CA ASP A 85 13.22 8.99 2.85
C ASP A 85 12.75 10.45 2.66
N GLU A 86 12.92 11.30 3.67
CA GLU A 86 12.57 12.73 3.61
C GLU A 86 11.10 13.00 3.26
N VAL A 87 10.19 12.12 3.72
CA VAL A 87 8.75 12.30 3.52
C VAL A 87 8.27 13.55 4.26
N GLN A 88 7.60 14.44 3.54
CA GLN A 88 7.10 15.70 4.05
C GLN A 88 5.64 15.60 4.48
N GLN A 89 5.19 16.52 5.33
CA GLN A 89 3.78 16.66 5.75
C GLN A 89 3.20 15.34 6.29
N GLN A 90 3.97 14.62 7.08
CA GLN A 90 3.57 13.33 7.63
C GLN A 90 2.36 13.47 8.57
N THR A 91 1.40 12.58 8.43
CA THR A 91 0.31 12.42 9.41
C THR A 91 0.81 11.68 10.64
N GLU A 92 -0.01 11.65 11.69
CA GLU A 92 0.23 10.73 12.81
C GLU A 92 0.22 9.29 12.34
N VAL A 93 0.98 8.44 13.02
CA VAL A 93 0.98 7.00 12.76
C VAL A 93 -0.34 6.41 13.22
N LYS A 94 -0.98 5.66 12.34
CA LYS A 94 -2.20 4.91 12.63
C LYS A 94 -1.90 3.42 12.72
N THR A 95 -2.60 2.74 13.60
CA THR A 95 -2.53 1.29 13.75
C THR A 95 -3.71 0.64 13.04
N PHE A 96 -3.50 -0.54 12.49
CA PHE A 96 -4.56 -1.37 11.95
C PHE A 96 -4.20 -2.84 12.11
N ASP A 97 -5.20 -3.69 12.24
CA ASP A 97 -5.01 -5.14 12.34
C ASP A 97 -5.63 -5.85 11.14
N LEU A 98 -4.87 -6.81 10.63
CA LEU A 98 -5.33 -7.77 9.66
C LEU A 98 -5.41 -9.14 10.34
N GLU A 99 -5.98 -10.12 9.67
CA GLU A 99 -6.09 -11.47 10.23
C GLU A 99 -4.73 -12.03 10.68
N GLN A 100 -3.68 -11.81 9.87
CA GLN A 100 -2.36 -12.39 10.08
C GLN A 100 -1.30 -11.36 10.51
N PHE A 101 -1.63 -10.06 10.54
CA PHE A 101 -0.66 -9.00 10.77
C PHE A 101 -1.12 -7.95 11.78
N HIS A 102 -0.16 -7.44 12.56
CA HIS A 102 -0.25 -6.12 13.16
C HIS A 102 0.32 -5.11 12.17
N GLY A 103 -0.37 -4.01 11.97
CA GLY A 103 0.06 -2.99 11.00
C GLY A 103 0.06 -1.58 11.56
N VAL A 104 0.92 -0.76 10.98
CA VAL A 104 0.93 0.69 11.18
C VAL A 104 1.13 1.37 9.84
N TRP A 105 0.60 2.59 9.70
CA TRP A 105 0.84 3.40 8.51
C TRP A 105 0.80 4.89 8.83
N LEU A 106 1.45 5.67 7.98
CA LEU A 106 1.33 7.12 7.93
C LEU A 106 1.21 7.56 6.48
N LYS A 107 0.65 8.75 6.29
CA LYS A 107 0.62 9.44 5.00
C LYS A 107 1.60 10.59 4.99
N GLY A 108 2.04 10.96 3.81
CA GLY A 108 2.86 12.13 3.59
C GLY A 108 3.01 12.47 2.12
N ILE A 109 4.01 13.26 1.83
CA ILE A 109 4.37 13.67 0.47
C ILE A 109 5.82 13.24 0.21
N ALA A 110 6.01 12.40 -0.78
CA ALA A 110 7.32 11.99 -1.27
C ALA A 110 7.65 12.85 -2.51
N GLU A 111 8.60 13.76 -2.37
CA GLU A 111 8.90 14.80 -3.37
C GLU A 111 7.68 15.67 -3.67
N VAL A 112 6.86 15.30 -4.66
CA VAL A 112 5.65 16.03 -5.05
C VAL A 112 4.38 15.18 -5.00
N ASP A 113 4.51 13.87 -4.82
CA ASP A 113 3.38 12.94 -4.87
C ASP A 113 2.97 12.46 -3.47
N PRO A 114 1.68 12.22 -3.24
CA PRO A 114 1.23 11.61 -2.00
C PRO A 114 1.78 10.19 -1.85
N CYS A 115 2.00 9.78 -0.61
CA CYS A 115 2.50 8.46 -0.29
C CYS A 115 1.89 7.90 1.00
N TYR A 116 1.91 6.58 1.10
CA TYR A 116 1.70 5.84 2.34
C TYR A 116 2.95 5.04 2.66
N TYR A 117 3.37 5.11 3.91
CA TYR A 117 4.43 4.27 4.46
C TYR A 117 3.81 3.37 5.52
N ALA A 118 4.06 2.08 5.43
CA ALA A 118 3.45 1.09 6.32
C ALA A 118 4.46 0.03 6.75
N CYS A 119 4.24 -0.53 7.92
CA CYS A 119 4.95 -1.72 8.38
C CYS A 119 3.92 -2.76 8.82
N LEU A 120 4.15 -4.00 8.43
CA LEU A 120 3.35 -5.15 8.83
C LEU A 120 4.23 -6.15 9.57
N MET A 121 3.78 -6.59 10.74
CA MET A 121 4.40 -7.65 11.50
C MET A 121 3.46 -8.83 11.55
N THR A 122 3.94 -10.03 11.20
CA THR A 122 3.14 -11.25 11.40
C THR A 122 2.82 -11.43 12.87
N LYS A 123 1.60 -11.96 13.17
CA LYS A 123 1.14 -12.09 14.57
C LYS A 123 1.97 -13.06 15.41
N ASP A 124 2.71 -13.95 14.76
CA ASP A 124 3.71 -14.79 15.42
C ASP A 124 5.06 -14.08 15.67
N ALA A 125 5.15 -12.80 15.27
CA ALA A 125 6.34 -11.96 15.36
C ALA A 125 7.58 -12.50 14.61
N GLY A 126 7.36 -13.40 13.63
CA GLY A 126 8.43 -14.02 12.86
C GLY A 126 8.95 -13.17 11.70
N SER A 127 8.17 -12.20 11.22
CA SER A 127 8.50 -11.40 10.05
C SER A 127 7.95 -9.98 10.13
N VAL A 128 8.72 -9.03 9.62
CA VAL A 128 8.30 -7.63 9.45
C VAL A 128 8.53 -7.21 8.01
N TYR A 129 7.52 -6.60 7.41
CA TYR A 129 7.57 -6.07 6.06
C TYR A 129 7.36 -4.57 6.07
N TYR A 130 8.16 -3.89 5.29
CA TYR A 130 8.06 -2.45 5.04
C TYR A 130 7.44 -2.22 3.67
N ILE A 131 6.46 -1.34 3.61
CA ILE A 131 5.71 -1.04 2.39
C ILE A 131 5.73 0.46 2.16
N SER A 132 6.13 0.89 0.96
CA SER A 132 5.92 2.26 0.51
C SER A 132 5.07 2.27 -0.74
N ILE A 133 4.05 3.12 -0.77
CA ILE A 133 3.18 3.32 -1.93
C ILE A 133 3.17 4.81 -2.24
N ILE A 134 3.78 5.17 -3.37
CA ILE A 134 3.75 6.53 -3.92
C ILE A 134 2.76 6.49 -5.08
N TYR A 135 1.85 7.46 -5.13
CA TYR A 135 0.76 7.42 -6.10
C TYR A 135 0.39 8.82 -6.58
N ASN A 136 -0.24 8.89 -7.73
CA ASN A 136 -0.80 10.12 -8.26
C ASN A 136 -2.14 9.85 -8.96
N ARG A 137 -3.04 10.83 -8.93
CA ARG A 137 -4.37 10.76 -9.57
C ARG A 137 -5.20 9.55 -9.15
N VAL A 138 -5.05 9.13 -7.90
CA VAL A 138 -5.78 8.03 -7.28
C VAL A 138 -6.32 8.51 -5.95
N GLU A 139 -7.50 8.06 -5.57
CA GLU A 139 -8.07 8.37 -4.26
C GLU A 139 -7.37 7.60 -3.15
N ASP A 140 -7.16 8.22 -2.00
CA ASP A 140 -6.52 7.62 -0.84
C ASP A 140 -7.16 6.28 -0.44
N LYS A 141 -8.48 6.17 -0.51
CA LYS A 141 -9.20 4.94 -0.14
C LYS A 141 -8.78 3.73 -0.98
N VAL A 142 -8.32 3.92 -2.21
CA VAL A 142 -7.79 2.82 -3.04
C VAL A 142 -6.49 2.29 -2.45
N VAL A 143 -5.60 3.19 -2.04
CA VAL A 143 -4.32 2.82 -1.40
C VAL A 143 -4.57 2.13 -0.06
N GLU A 144 -5.51 2.60 0.74
CA GLU A 144 -5.89 1.96 2.00
C GLU A 144 -6.46 0.56 1.78
N ARG A 145 -7.21 0.34 0.71
CA ARG A 145 -7.67 -1.01 0.31
C ARG A 145 -6.49 -1.92 -0.02
N ILE A 146 -5.49 -1.43 -0.72
CA ILE A 146 -4.26 -2.19 -1.01
C ILE A 146 -3.60 -2.59 0.31
N LEU A 147 -3.39 -1.65 1.23
CA LEU A 147 -2.77 -1.92 2.53
C LEU A 147 -3.55 -2.93 3.37
N LYS A 148 -4.87 -2.93 3.30
CA LYS A 148 -5.73 -3.85 4.06
C LYS A 148 -5.88 -5.24 3.42
N SER A 149 -5.35 -5.44 2.22
CA SER A 149 -5.47 -6.69 1.47
C SER A 149 -4.35 -7.70 1.73
N PHE A 150 -3.32 -7.33 2.47
CA PHE A 150 -2.15 -8.17 2.70
C PHE A 150 -2.50 -9.45 3.47
N LYS A 151 -2.00 -10.57 2.98
CA LYS A 151 -2.14 -11.89 3.60
C LYS A 151 -0.97 -12.79 3.20
N MET A 152 -0.68 -13.78 4.03
CA MET A 152 0.26 -14.85 3.67
C MET A 152 -0.49 -15.92 2.89
N GLU A 153 0.13 -16.47 1.85
CA GLU A 153 -0.38 -17.67 1.17
C GLU A 153 -0.29 -18.87 2.12
N GLU A 154 -1.31 -19.70 2.07
CA GLU A 154 -1.33 -20.98 2.80
C GLU A 154 -0.60 -22.08 2.02
#